data_0402f647cc2af08470bc1e660d5a355c
#
_entry.id   0402f647cc2af08470bc1e660d5a355c
#
_cell.length_a   1.000
_cell.length_b   1.000
_cell.length_c   1.000
_cell.angle_alpha   90.00
_cell.angle_beta   90.00
_cell.angle_gamma   90.00
#
_symmetry.space_group_name_H-M   'P 1'
#
loop_
_entity.id
_entity.type
_entity.pdbx_description
1 polymer ?
#
loop_
_entity_poly.entity_id
_entity_poly.type
_entity_poly.pdbx_seq_one_letter_code
_entity_poly.pdbx_strand_id
1 'polypeptide(L)'
;MNLEKIQEMWERDATIDPDNLHNESLKIPQLHSKYYTIYNTISLLREKARETYNRIRLERYNYYTGKAPAEVYAEDPFPYKVREKDAIQRHMEADERLNASDMKIKYYDVTLKFLEEIIRNISGRTYQIKNAIEWQKFQSGF
;
A
#
# COMPACT_ATOMS: atom_id res chain seq x y z
N MET A 1 -5.10 3.05 -9.61
CA MET A 1 -6.14 2.65 -8.63
C MET A 1 -5.70 3.06 -7.24
N ASN A 2 -6.55 3.68 -6.47
CA ASN A 2 -6.24 4.15 -5.12
C ASN A 2 -6.88 3.26 -4.05
N LEU A 3 -6.50 3.45 -2.80
CA LEU A 3 -6.99 2.66 -1.66
C LEU A 3 -8.52 2.69 -1.53
N GLU A 4 -9.14 3.86 -1.69
CA GLU A 4 -10.61 4.00 -1.59
C GLU A 4 -11.33 3.15 -2.63
N LYS A 5 -10.84 3.14 -3.86
CA LYS A 5 -11.43 2.32 -4.93
C LYS A 5 -11.27 0.83 -4.65
N ILE A 6 -10.13 0.43 -4.10
CA ILE A 6 -9.90 -0.97 -3.70
C ILE A 6 -10.86 -1.35 -2.57
N GLN A 7 -11.05 -0.47 -1.58
CA GLN A 7 -11.98 -0.70 -0.47
C GLN A 7 -13.42 -0.85 -0.95
N GLU A 8 -13.88 0.03 -1.84
CA GLU A 8 -15.22 -0.04 -2.43
C GLU A 8 -15.42 -1.32 -3.25
N MET A 9 -14.41 -1.69 -4.02
CA MET A 9 -14.45 -2.90 -4.85
C MET A 9 -14.52 -4.15 -3.98
N TRP A 10 -13.72 -4.21 -2.90
CA TRP A 10 -13.75 -5.34 -1.97
C TRP A 10 -15.07 -5.42 -1.19
N GLU A 11 -15.64 -4.29 -0.81
CA GLU A 11 -16.95 -4.26 -0.14
C GLU A 11 -18.01 -4.98 -0.97
N ARG A 12 -18.00 -4.79 -2.29
CA ARG A 12 -18.88 -5.52 -3.20
C ARG A 12 -18.50 -6.98 -3.34
N ASP A 13 -17.22 -7.26 -3.55
CA ASP A 13 -16.71 -8.62 -3.80
C ASP A 13 -16.71 -9.49 -2.53
N ALA A 14 -16.72 -8.88 -1.35
CA ALA A 14 -16.77 -9.60 -0.07
C ALA A 14 -18.09 -10.32 0.15
N THR A 15 -19.16 -9.84 -0.47
CA THR A 15 -20.51 -10.42 -0.31
C THR A 15 -20.58 -11.78 -1.01
N ILE A 16 -21.08 -12.78 -0.30
CA ILE A 16 -21.35 -14.12 -0.82
C ILE A 16 -22.87 -14.31 -0.87
N ASP A 17 -23.37 -14.66 -2.06
CA ASP A 17 -24.78 -14.94 -2.25
C ASP A 17 -25.12 -16.33 -1.67
N PRO A 18 -25.92 -16.43 -0.59
CA PRO A 18 -26.23 -17.69 0.04
C PRO A 18 -27.11 -18.60 -0.82
N ASP A 19 -27.79 -18.02 -1.82
CA ASP A 19 -28.67 -18.78 -2.73
C ASP A 19 -27.92 -19.33 -3.94
N ASN A 20 -26.62 -19.02 -4.09
CA ASN A 20 -25.83 -19.36 -5.27
C ASN A 20 -24.42 -19.81 -4.89
N LEU A 21 -24.31 -20.64 -3.86
CA LEU A 21 -23.02 -21.03 -3.28
C LEU A 21 -22.12 -21.79 -4.25
N HIS A 22 -22.69 -22.56 -5.16
CA HIS A 22 -21.91 -23.27 -6.18
C HIS A 22 -21.15 -22.28 -7.08
N ASN A 23 -21.85 -21.27 -7.60
CA ASN A 23 -21.22 -20.25 -8.43
C ASN A 23 -20.23 -19.38 -7.65
N GLU A 24 -20.53 -19.08 -6.39
CA GLU A 24 -19.60 -18.36 -5.51
C GLU A 24 -18.30 -19.15 -5.33
N SER A 25 -18.37 -20.47 -5.20
CA SER A 25 -17.19 -21.33 -5.13
C SER A 25 -16.33 -21.26 -6.40
N LEU A 26 -16.97 -21.24 -7.55
CA LEU A 26 -16.27 -21.19 -8.84
C LEU A 26 -15.60 -19.84 -9.11
N LYS A 27 -16.03 -18.78 -8.45
CA LYS A 27 -15.45 -17.44 -8.59
C LYS A 27 -14.14 -17.24 -7.78
N ILE A 28 -13.84 -18.12 -6.85
CA ILE A 28 -12.69 -17.96 -5.95
C ILE A 28 -11.38 -17.72 -6.71
N PRO A 29 -10.99 -18.51 -7.71
CA PRO A 29 -9.75 -18.28 -8.44
C PRO A 29 -9.71 -16.93 -9.16
N GLN A 30 -10.85 -16.47 -9.71
CA GLN A 30 -10.95 -15.19 -10.39
C GLN A 30 -10.76 -14.02 -9.42
N LEU A 31 -11.36 -14.10 -8.24
CA LEU A 31 -11.18 -13.09 -7.20
C LEU A 31 -9.73 -13.03 -6.73
N HIS A 32 -9.13 -14.19 -6.50
CA HIS A 32 -7.73 -14.27 -6.11
C HIS A 32 -6.82 -13.61 -7.16
N SER A 33 -6.99 -13.96 -8.42
CA SER A 33 -6.22 -13.40 -9.53
C SER A 33 -6.39 -11.89 -9.62
N LYS A 34 -7.62 -11.38 -9.49
CA LYS A 34 -7.94 -9.95 -9.54
C LYS A 34 -7.16 -9.17 -8.49
N TYR A 35 -7.24 -9.57 -7.24
CA TYR A 35 -6.59 -8.86 -6.13
C TYR A 35 -5.09 -9.07 -6.07
N TYR A 36 -4.63 -10.25 -6.46
CA TYR A 36 -3.20 -10.52 -6.53
C TYR A 36 -2.51 -9.70 -7.63
N THR A 37 -3.17 -9.49 -8.76
CA THR A 37 -2.69 -8.61 -9.82
C THR A 37 -2.55 -7.18 -9.34
N ILE A 38 -3.56 -6.68 -8.61
CA ILE A 38 -3.50 -5.33 -8.01
C ILE A 38 -2.36 -5.25 -6.99
N TYR A 39 -2.20 -6.27 -6.16
CA TYR A 39 -1.12 -6.36 -5.18
C TYR A 39 0.25 -6.22 -5.85
N ASN A 40 0.48 -6.96 -6.92
CA ASN A 40 1.74 -6.90 -7.65
C ASN A 40 2.00 -5.51 -8.24
N THR A 41 0.98 -4.89 -8.82
CA THR A 41 1.08 -3.54 -9.38
C THR A 41 1.45 -2.52 -8.29
N ILE A 42 0.78 -2.57 -7.14
CA ILE A 42 1.06 -1.65 -6.03
C ILE A 42 2.45 -1.91 -5.44
N SER A 43 2.89 -3.17 -5.35
CA SER A 43 4.24 -3.52 -4.89
C SER A 43 5.33 -2.88 -5.76
N LEU A 44 5.16 -2.90 -7.07
CA LEU A 44 6.10 -2.27 -7.99
C LEU A 44 6.07 -0.74 -7.87
N LEU A 45 4.90 -0.15 -7.70
CA LEU A 45 4.76 1.30 -7.45
C LEU A 45 5.44 1.71 -6.14
N ARG A 46 5.35 0.88 -5.11
CA ARG A 46 6.03 1.11 -3.84
C ARG A 46 7.55 1.13 -4.01
N GLU A 47 8.09 0.18 -4.76
CA GLU A 47 9.54 0.13 -5.04
C GLU A 47 10.01 1.38 -5.81
N LYS A 48 9.22 1.82 -6.77
CA LYS A 48 9.49 3.06 -7.51
C LYS A 48 9.45 4.30 -6.60
N ALA A 49 8.50 4.34 -5.69
CA ALA A 49 8.40 5.41 -4.70
C ALA A 49 9.62 5.42 -3.75
N ARG A 50 10.14 4.24 -3.40
CA ARG A 50 11.34 4.11 -2.57
C ARG A 50 12.59 4.63 -3.31
N GLU A 51 12.72 4.32 -4.58
CA GLU A 51 13.82 4.87 -5.40
C GLU A 51 13.78 6.40 -5.43
N THR A 52 12.59 6.97 -5.61
CA THR A 52 12.38 8.41 -5.58
C THR A 52 12.74 8.99 -4.21
N TYR A 53 12.32 8.35 -3.15
CA TYR A 53 12.66 8.74 -1.78
C TYR A 53 14.19 8.78 -1.57
N ASN A 54 14.89 7.74 -1.99
CA ASN A 54 16.35 7.67 -1.83
C ASN A 54 17.05 8.80 -2.59
N ARG A 55 16.55 9.17 -3.76
CA ARG A 55 17.07 10.27 -4.56
C ARG A 55 16.84 11.63 -3.88
N ILE A 56 15.63 11.85 -3.41
CA ILE A 56 15.28 13.09 -2.68
C ILE A 56 16.10 13.17 -1.39
N ARG A 57 16.28 12.08 -0.68
CA ARG A 57 17.09 12.03 0.53
C ARG A 57 18.52 12.48 0.27
N LEU A 58 19.14 12.00 -0.81
CA LEU A 58 20.48 12.44 -1.19
C LEU A 58 20.54 13.93 -1.53
N GLU A 59 19.57 14.42 -2.33
CA GLU A 59 19.46 15.83 -2.68
C GLU A 59 19.32 16.70 -1.44
N ARG A 60 18.47 16.33 -0.49
CA ARG A 60 18.25 17.12 0.73
C ARG A 60 19.43 17.03 1.68
N TYR A 61 20.08 15.90 1.77
CA TYR A 61 21.33 15.77 2.53
C TYR A 61 22.40 16.69 1.99
N ASN A 62 22.60 16.71 0.68
CA ASN A 62 23.54 17.61 0.03
C ASN A 62 23.19 19.09 0.27
N TYR A 63 21.90 19.42 0.23
CA TYR A 63 21.42 20.76 0.52
C TYR A 63 21.80 21.22 1.94
N TYR A 64 21.52 20.40 2.94
CA TYR A 64 21.80 20.74 4.35
C TYR A 64 23.29 20.73 4.69
N THR A 65 24.10 20.05 3.91
CA THR A 65 25.56 19.97 4.15
C THR A 65 26.37 20.94 3.27
N GLY A 66 25.70 21.79 2.49
CA GLY A 66 26.37 22.82 1.66
C GLY A 66 26.95 22.28 0.36
N LYS A 67 26.57 21.09 -0.05
CA LYS A 67 27.10 20.41 -1.25
C LYS A 67 26.18 20.49 -2.47
N ALA A 68 25.01 21.13 -2.34
CA ALA A 68 24.09 21.28 -3.45
C ALA A 68 24.64 22.32 -4.47
N PRO A 69 24.14 22.29 -5.73
CA PRO A 69 24.51 23.31 -6.73
C PRO A 69 24.12 24.73 -6.28
N ALA A 70 24.86 25.73 -6.75
CA ALA A 70 24.64 27.12 -6.39
C ALA A 70 23.22 27.62 -6.72
N GLU A 71 22.63 27.11 -7.81
CA GLU A 71 21.27 27.45 -8.25
C GLU A 71 20.22 27.08 -7.21
N VAL A 72 20.41 25.97 -6.49
CA VAL A 72 19.51 25.51 -5.43
C VAL A 72 19.47 26.52 -4.28
N TYR A 73 20.62 27.02 -3.86
CA TYR A 73 20.70 28.03 -2.78
C TYR A 73 20.24 29.43 -3.23
N ALA A 74 20.31 29.71 -4.53
CA ALA A 74 19.79 30.96 -5.07
C ALA A 74 18.27 31.02 -4.97
N GLU A 75 17.57 29.88 -5.19
CA GLU A 75 16.12 29.79 -5.11
C GLU A 75 15.62 29.57 -3.67
N ASP A 76 16.36 28.79 -2.88
CA ASP A 76 16.00 28.43 -1.52
C ASP A 76 17.22 28.52 -0.61
N PRO A 77 17.54 29.72 -0.09
CA PRO A 77 18.69 29.90 0.78
C PRO A 77 18.57 29.12 2.09
N PHE A 78 19.66 28.48 2.49
CA PHE A 78 19.76 27.82 3.79
C PHE A 78 20.71 28.65 4.67
N PRO A 79 20.16 29.40 5.65
CA PRO A 79 20.95 30.40 6.39
C PRO A 79 21.83 29.80 7.49
N TYR A 80 21.74 28.50 7.73
CA TYR A 80 22.48 27.84 8.81
C TYR A 80 23.71 27.11 8.28
N LYS A 81 24.76 27.08 9.11
CA LYS A 81 25.93 26.24 8.86
C LYS A 81 25.87 25.07 9.82
N VAL A 82 25.43 23.94 9.32
CA VAL A 82 25.22 22.73 10.14
C VAL A 82 26.36 21.76 9.83
N ARG A 83 27.11 21.38 10.85
CA ARG A 83 28.25 20.46 10.72
C ARG A 83 28.06 19.18 11.57
N GLU A 84 27.29 19.29 12.63
CA GLU A 84 27.05 18.16 13.53
C GLU A 84 26.02 17.20 12.93
N LYS A 85 26.31 15.91 13.03
CA LYS A 85 25.47 14.84 12.50
C LYS A 85 24.04 14.90 13.04
N ASP A 86 23.87 15.16 14.35
CA ASP A 86 22.54 15.22 14.97
C ASP A 86 21.73 16.42 14.48
N ALA A 87 22.37 17.56 14.25
CA ALA A 87 21.70 18.75 13.70
C ALA A 87 21.27 18.53 12.25
N ILE A 88 22.11 17.90 11.43
CA ILE A 88 21.75 17.52 10.06
C ILE A 88 20.55 16.58 10.06
N GLN A 89 20.55 15.60 10.95
CA GLN A 89 19.47 14.63 11.07
C GLN A 89 18.14 15.30 11.45
N ARG A 90 18.17 16.28 12.35
CA ARG A 90 16.95 17.04 12.71
C ARG A 90 16.37 17.79 11.52
N HIS A 91 17.22 18.42 10.70
CA HIS A 91 16.77 19.09 9.48
C HIS A 91 16.22 18.11 8.45
N MET A 92 16.83 16.94 8.31
CA MET A 92 16.34 15.89 7.43
C MET A 92 14.96 15.37 7.87
N GLU A 93 14.77 15.14 9.15
CA GLU A 93 13.50 14.66 9.72
C GLU A 93 12.36 15.67 9.54
N ALA A 94 12.67 16.96 9.55
CA ALA A 94 11.70 18.02 9.37
C ALA A 94 11.52 18.45 7.90
N ASP A 95 12.26 17.85 6.97
CA ASP A 95 12.21 18.24 5.57
C ASP A 95 10.87 17.84 4.94
N GLU A 96 10.15 18.84 4.40
CA GLU A 96 8.80 18.63 3.84
C GLU A 96 8.81 17.76 2.58
N ARG A 97 9.79 17.94 1.69
CA ARG A 97 9.89 17.13 0.47
C ARG A 97 10.18 15.67 0.78
N LEU A 98 11.08 15.44 1.73
CA LEU A 98 11.45 14.09 2.16
C LEU A 98 10.27 13.41 2.85
N ASN A 99 9.58 14.12 3.73
CA ASN A 99 8.41 13.59 4.44
C ASN A 99 7.25 13.29 3.49
N ALA A 100 7.02 14.12 2.49
CA ALA A 100 6.00 13.87 1.47
C ALA A 100 6.30 12.61 0.68
N SER A 101 7.56 12.39 0.32
CA SER A 101 8.00 11.18 -0.38
C SER A 101 7.88 9.93 0.50
N ASP A 102 8.22 10.03 1.77
CA ASP A 102 8.05 8.95 2.74
C ASP A 102 6.57 8.61 2.95
N MET A 103 5.70 9.61 3.01
CA MET A 103 4.26 9.40 3.15
C MET A 103 3.68 8.63 1.97
N LYS A 104 4.22 8.82 0.76
CA LYS A 104 3.81 8.06 -0.42
C LYS A 104 4.15 6.57 -0.28
N ILE A 105 5.33 6.26 0.26
CA ILE A 105 5.72 4.87 0.55
C ILE A 105 4.76 4.27 1.58
N LYS A 106 4.47 4.99 2.64
CA LYS A 106 3.54 4.55 3.70
C LYS A 106 2.13 4.31 3.17
N TYR A 107 1.68 5.17 2.25
CA TYR A 107 0.40 4.97 1.58
C TYR A 107 0.36 3.62 0.84
N TYR A 108 1.40 3.30 0.09
CA TYR A 108 1.49 2.01 -0.59
C TYR A 108 1.59 0.85 0.41
N ASP A 109 2.30 1.01 1.51
CA ASP A 109 2.38 -0.02 2.56
C ASP A 109 1.01 -0.33 3.17
N VAL A 110 0.23 0.70 3.46
CA VAL A 110 -1.15 0.54 3.97
C VAL A 110 -2.02 -0.17 2.94
N THR A 111 -1.91 0.23 1.68
CA THR A 111 -2.66 -0.39 0.58
C THR A 111 -2.30 -1.85 0.39
N LEU A 112 -1.02 -2.19 0.43
CA LEU A 112 -0.54 -3.58 0.33
C LEU A 112 -1.02 -4.43 1.49
N LYS A 113 -1.00 -3.89 2.70
CA LYS A 113 -1.50 -4.59 3.88
C LYS A 113 -2.99 -4.89 3.77
N PHE A 114 -3.76 -3.94 3.27
CA PHE A 114 -5.19 -4.14 3.01
C PHE A 114 -5.42 -5.24 1.97
N LEU A 115 -4.64 -5.23 0.88
CA LEU A 115 -4.71 -6.26 -0.16
C LEU A 115 -4.33 -7.64 0.37
N GLU A 116 -3.33 -7.73 1.25
CA GLU A 116 -2.95 -9.01 1.91
C GLU A 116 -4.11 -9.59 2.71
N GLU A 117 -4.85 -8.74 3.44
CA GLU A 117 -6.03 -9.17 4.19
C GLU A 117 -7.15 -9.65 3.26
N ILE A 118 -7.37 -8.96 2.13
CA ILE A 118 -8.33 -9.40 1.11
C ILE A 118 -7.96 -10.79 0.58
N ILE A 119 -6.71 -10.97 0.17
CA ILE A 119 -6.23 -12.24 -0.40
C ILE A 119 -6.36 -13.37 0.62
N ARG A 120 -6.04 -13.11 1.88
CA ARG A 120 -6.23 -14.07 2.97
C ARG A 120 -7.69 -14.44 3.14
N ASN A 121 -8.59 -13.46 3.08
CA ASN A 121 -10.03 -13.66 3.17
C ASN A 121 -10.54 -14.53 2.02
N ILE A 122 -10.09 -14.25 0.80
CA ILE A 122 -10.44 -15.05 -0.39
C ILE A 122 -9.96 -16.50 -0.23
N SER A 123 -8.76 -16.70 0.29
CA SER A 123 -8.22 -18.05 0.55
C SER A 123 -9.06 -18.84 1.56
N GLY A 124 -9.72 -18.13 2.48
CA GLY A 124 -10.64 -18.75 3.46
C GLY A 124 -12.05 -19.03 2.94
N ARG A 125 -12.41 -18.55 1.76
CA ARG A 125 -13.77 -18.70 1.21
C ARG A 125 -14.20 -20.15 0.99
N THR A 126 -13.28 -21.02 0.66
CA THR A 126 -13.56 -22.43 0.46
C THR A 126 -14.20 -23.02 1.72
N TYR A 127 -13.65 -22.73 2.88
CA TYR A 127 -14.20 -23.18 4.16
C TYR A 127 -15.52 -22.51 4.49
N GLN A 128 -15.66 -21.21 4.25
CA GLN A 128 -16.90 -20.47 4.48
C GLN A 128 -18.04 -21.04 3.65
N ILE A 129 -17.81 -21.26 2.37
CA ILE A 129 -18.81 -21.80 1.45
C ILE A 129 -19.16 -23.24 1.82
N LYS A 130 -18.17 -24.05 2.14
CA LYS A 130 -18.38 -25.42 2.62
C LYS A 130 -19.24 -25.45 3.87
N ASN A 131 -18.95 -24.63 4.85
CA ASN A 131 -19.71 -24.52 6.09
C ASN A 131 -21.14 -24.05 5.81
N ALA A 132 -21.34 -23.11 4.90
CA ALA A 132 -22.66 -22.62 4.53
C ALA A 132 -23.49 -23.74 3.87
N ILE A 133 -22.89 -24.54 3.00
CA ILE A 133 -23.55 -25.69 2.35
C ILE A 133 -23.95 -26.74 3.40
N GLU A 134 -23.07 -27.06 4.34
CA GLU A 134 -23.36 -28.04 5.42
C GLU A 134 -24.49 -27.55 6.32
N TRP A 135 -24.52 -26.24 6.63
CA TRP A 135 -25.60 -25.66 7.41
C TRP A 135 -26.93 -25.73 6.67
N GLN A 136 -26.97 -25.45 5.38
CA GLN A 136 -28.19 -25.59 4.56
C GLN A 136 -28.69 -27.04 4.53
N LYS A 137 -27.78 -28.02 4.41
CA LYS A 137 -28.11 -29.41 4.47
C LYS A 137 -28.72 -29.77 5.81
N PHE A 138 -28.13 -29.34 6.90
CA PHE A 138 -28.62 -29.56 8.25
C PHE A 138 -30.04 -29.03 8.43
N GLN A 139 -30.29 -27.80 7.97
CA GLN A 139 -31.63 -27.21 8.03
C GLN A 139 -32.66 -27.96 7.18
N SER A 140 -32.22 -28.61 6.11
CA SER A 140 -33.08 -29.40 5.23
C SER A 140 -33.31 -30.84 5.72
N GLY A 141 -32.70 -31.22 6.86
CA GLY A 141 -32.87 -32.55 7.45
C GLY A 141 -31.93 -33.63 6.90
N PHE A 142 -30.85 -33.23 6.29
CA PHE A 142 -29.83 -34.15 5.73
C PHE A 142 -28.65 -34.38 6.69
#